data_6571b09bdb51d25824fdc717c4b78614
#
_entry.id   6571b09bdb51d25824fdc717c4b78614
#
_cell.length_a   1.000
_cell.length_b   1.000
_cell.length_c   1.000
_cell.angle_alpha   90.00
_cell.angle_beta   90.00
_cell.angle_gamma   90.00
#
_symmetry.space_group_name_H-M   'P 1'
#
loop_
_entity.id
_entity.type
_entity.pdbx_description
1 polymer ?
#
loop_
_entity_poly.entity_id
_entity_poly.type
_entity_poly.pdbx_seq_one_letter_code
_entity_poly.pdbx_strand_id
1 'polypeptide(L)'
;MPMANVSGVRLHYIEAGEGVPLIFVHEFAGDAESWQPQIRFFSRRYRTIAFNARGYPPSDVPDDPAAYSQQQAADDIKGVLDHLHIDKAHVCGLSMGGYATLHFGLSYPERALSLEVAGAGYGSDDPEGHKRDSEVVIRRFETEGMEKTGDYYAHGPSRVQYLEKDPLGWKEFRDQLVAGSAQGHALTMRGVQMKRPTIYSLEARMTLLEVPTLIVTGDEDEPCLEPGIFMKRKIPTSGLVVLPKTGHAVNLEEPDAFNRAVLDFLTAVDAGRWRRRRPDSLAKSGILPAAR
;
A
#
# COMPACT_ATOMS: atom_id res chain seq x y z
N MET A 1 -3.31 -2.00 -24.26
CA MET A 1 -3.05 -1.59 -22.87
C MET A 1 -1.54 -1.52 -22.68
N PRO A 2 -1.00 -0.48 -22.06
CA PRO A 2 0.44 -0.36 -21.84
C PRO A 2 0.93 -1.43 -20.84
N MET A 3 2.12 -1.98 -21.14
CA MET A 3 2.74 -3.06 -20.36
C MET A 3 4.20 -2.73 -20.07
N ALA A 4 4.59 -2.79 -18.81
CA ALA A 4 5.99 -2.69 -18.39
C ALA A 4 6.62 -4.09 -18.35
N ASN A 5 7.79 -4.25 -18.97
CA ASN A 5 8.56 -5.49 -18.87
C ASN A 5 9.46 -5.43 -17.63
N VAL A 6 9.17 -6.26 -16.63
CA VAL A 6 9.85 -6.25 -15.34
C VAL A 6 10.32 -7.67 -15.01
N SER A 7 11.62 -7.90 -15.06
CA SER A 7 12.23 -9.20 -14.70
C SER A 7 11.55 -10.42 -15.37
N GLY A 8 11.22 -10.28 -16.65
CA GLY A 8 10.59 -11.36 -17.45
C GLY A 8 9.07 -11.50 -17.27
N VAL A 9 8.45 -10.60 -16.54
CA VAL A 9 6.99 -10.53 -16.35
C VAL A 9 6.47 -9.22 -16.93
N ARG A 10 5.32 -9.23 -17.59
CA ARG A 10 4.67 -8.03 -18.12
C ARG A 10 3.66 -7.53 -17.11
N LEU A 11 3.84 -6.30 -16.66
CA LEU A 11 2.93 -5.65 -15.73
C LEU A 11 2.13 -4.58 -16.47
N HIS A 12 0.81 -4.69 -16.42
CA HIS A 12 -0.09 -3.67 -16.95
C HIS A 12 -0.01 -2.41 -16.09
N TYR A 13 -0.02 -1.25 -16.73
CA TYR A 13 -0.09 0.02 -16.01
C TYR A 13 -1.04 1.01 -16.69
N ILE A 14 -1.55 1.95 -15.91
CA ILE A 14 -2.29 3.13 -16.33
C ILE A 14 -1.42 4.35 -16.02
N GLU A 15 -1.42 5.32 -16.92
CA GLU A 15 -0.66 6.55 -16.75
C GLU A 15 -1.52 7.75 -17.15
N ALA A 16 -1.45 8.83 -16.36
CA ALA A 16 -2.14 10.09 -16.63
C ALA A 16 -1.41 11.28 -16.03
N GLY A 17 -1.52 12.43 -16.69
CA GLY A 17 -0.88 13.68 -16.23
C GLY A 17 0.59 13.77 -16.60
N GLU A 18 1.22 14.85 -16.15
CA GLU A 18 2.62 15.19 -16.40
C GLU A 18 3.27 15.75 -15.14
N GLY A 19 4.61 15.87 -15.13
CA GLY A 19 5.37 16.43 -14.02
C GLY A 19 6.05 15.41 -13.14
N VAL A 20 6.12 15.65 -11.83
CA VAL A 20 6.77 14.76 -10.88
C VAL A 20 6.03 13.42 -10.81
N PRO A 21 6.74 12.27 -10.90
CA PRO A 21 6.09 10.97 -10.89
C PRO A 21 5.51 10.61 -9.52
N LEU A 22 4.26 10.11 -9.53
CA LEU A 22 3.56 9.52 -8.39
C LEU A 22 3.03 8.15 -8.79
N ILE A 23 3.60 7.08 -8.22
CA ILE A 23 3.20 5.71 -8.52
C ILE A 23 2.31 5.14 -7.41
N PHE A 24 1.20 4.51 -7.79
CA PHE A 24 0.23 3.87 -6.91
C PHE A 24 0.36 2.35 -6.95
N VAL A 25 0.36 1.73 -5.76
CA VAL A 25 0.52 0.28 -5.56
C VAL A 25 -0.71 -0.26 -4.84
N HIS A 26 -1.46 -1.13 -5.53
CA HIS A 26 -2.76 -1.59 -5.06
C HIS A 26 -2.68 -2.62 -3.92
N GLU A 27 -3.78 -2.75 -3.20
CA GLU A 27 -3.98 -3.78 -2.18
C GLU A 27 -4.21 -5.18 -2.77
N PHE A 28 -4.27 -6.19 -1.89
CA PHE A 28 -4.51 -7.58 -2.27
C PHE A 28 -5.84 -7.80 -3.03
N ALA A 29 -6.90 -7.10 -2.65
CA ALA A 29 -8.21 -7.22 -3.27
C ALA A 29 -8.47 -6.18 -4.38
N GLY A 30 -7.48 -5.35 -4.70
CA GLY A 30 -7.58 -4.31 -5.72
C GLY A 30 -6.70 -4.58 -6.92
N ASP A 31 -6.70 -3.61 -7.82
CA ASP A 31 -5.85 -3.52 -9.00
C ASP A 31 -5.55 -2.04 -9.31
N ALA A 32 -5.01 -1.72 -10.50
CA ALA A 32 -4.73 -0.33 -10.88
C ALA A 32 -6.00 0.53 -10.96
N GLU A 33 -7.16 -0.05 -11.29
CA GLU A 33 -8.43 0.66 -11.37
C GLU A 33 -8.94 1.11 -9.99
N SER A 34 -8.56 0.43 -8.91
CA SER A 34 -8.89 0.85 -7.54
C SER A 34 -8.28 2.20 -7.14
N TRP A 35 -7.37 2.74 -7.96
CA TRP A 35 -6.76 4.06 -7.79
C TRP A 35 -7.38 5.15 -8.66
N GLN A 36 -8.47 4.88 -9.38
CA GLN A 36 -9.10 5.87 -10.27
C GLN A 36 -9.48 7.20 -9.57
N PRO A 37 -10.02 7.23 -8.34
CA PRO A 37 -10.28 8.49 -7.65
C PRO A 37 -9.00 9.32 -7.44
N GLN A 38 -7.87 8.67 -7.12
CA GLN A 38 -6.58 9.29 -6.90
C GLN A 38 -5.95 9.73 -8.23
N ILE A 39 -5.97 8.89 -9.26
CA ILE A 39 -5.44 9.21 -10.60
C ILE A 39 -6.14 10.48 -11.14
N ARG A 40 -7.47 10.54 -11.11
CA ARG A 40 -8.23 11.72 -11.57
C ARG A 40 -7.92 12.99 -10.80
N PHE A 41 -7.62 12.86 -9.49
CA PHE A 41 -7.29 14.00 -8.65
C PHE A 41 -5.86 14.47 -8.87
N PHE A 42 -4.88 13.55 -8.81
CA PHE A 42 -3.46 13.87 -8.82
C PHE A 42 -2.91 14.14 -10.22
N SER A 43 -3.47 13.56 -11.30
CA SER A 43 -3.00 13.78 -12.68
C SER A 43 -3.08 15.22 -13.16
N ARG A 44 -3.76 16.08 -12.42
CA ARG A 44 -3.77 17.53 -12.66
C ARG A 44 -2.45 18.22 -12.28
N ARG A 45 -1.56 17.54 -11.55
CA ARG A 45 -0.33 18.11 -10.97
C ARG A 45 0.88 17.18 -11.04
N TYR A 46 0.65 15.89 -11.16
CA TYR A 46 1.65 14.81 -11.12
C TYR A 46 1.51 13.92 -12.34
N ARG A 47 2.61 13.31 -12.76
CA ARG A 47 2.58 12.17 -13.65
C ARG A 47 2.19 10.94 -12.83
N THR A 48 0.92 10.57 -12.85
CA THR A 48 0.39 9.45 -12.07
C THR A 48 0.54 8.14 -12.81
N ILE A 49 1.01 7.11 -12.11
CA ILE A 49 1.14 5.75 -12.61
C ILE A 49 0.46 4.80 -11.61
N ALA A 50 -0.37 3.88 -12.08
CA ALA A 50 -0.84 2.76 -11.26
C ALA A 50 -0.62 1.47 -12.06
N PHE A 51 -0.19 0.39 -11.42
CA PHE A 51 0.08 -0.86 -12.13
C PHE A 51 -0.57 -2.04 -11.42
N ASN A 52 -0.93 -3.07 -12.21
CA ASN A 52 -1.35 -4.35 -11.67
C ASN A 52 -0.11 -5.16 -11.30
N ALA A 53 -0.02 -5.61 -10.06
CA ALA A 53 1.03 -6.50 -9.62
C ALA A 53 1.02 -7.82 -10.42
N ARG A 54 2.12 -8.56 -10.38
CA ARG A 54 2.14 -9.93 -10.90
C ARG A 54 1.07 -10.78 -10.23
N GLY A 55 0.38 -11.62 -10.99
CA GLY A 55 -0.76 -12.39 -10.51
C GLY A 55 -2.11 -11.69 -10.66
N TYR A 56 -2.14 -10.42 -11.10
CA TYR A 56 -3.35 -9.62 -11.27
C TYR A 56 -3.57 -9.26 -12.74
N PRO A 57 -4.42 -9.99 -13.47
CA PRO A 57 -4.71 -9.67 -14.88
C PRO A 57 -5.12 -8.20 -15.08
N PRO A 58 -4.73 -7.57 -16.20
CA PRO A 58 -4.08 -8.15 -17.37
C PRO A 58 -2.55 -8.27 -17.28
N SER A 59 -1.94 -8.04 -16.10
CA SER A 59 -0.56 -8.44 -15.84
C SER A 59 -0.41 -9.96 -15.91
N ASP A 60 0.81 -10.40 -16.24
CA ASP A 60 1.09 -11.84 -16.29
C ASP A 60 0.87 -12.50 -14.91
N VAL A 61 0.41 -13.76 -14.96
CA VAL A 61 0.20 -14.61 -13.78
C VAL A 61 1.22 -15.75 -13.83
N PRO A 62 2.44 -15.57 -13.33
CA PRO A 62 3.44 -16.64 -13.30
C PRO A 62 2.96 -17.84 -12.48
N ASP A 63 3.17 -19.05 -13.01
CA ASP A 63 2.80 -20.31 -12.33
C ASP A 63 3.78 -20.68 -11.22
N ASP A 64 5.03 -20.20 -11.32
CA ASP A 64 6.08 -20.49 -10.34
C ASP A 64 5.84 -19.74 -9.02
N PRO A 65 5.62 -20.43 -7.88
CA PRO A 65 5.48 -19.78 -6.58
C PRO A 65 6.70 -18.93 -6.16
N ALA A 66 7.90 -19.23 -6.70
CA ALA A 66 9.11 -18.46 -6.42
C ALA A 66 9.06 -17.04 -7.02
N ALA A 67 8.17 -16.80 -7.99
CA ALA A 67 7.95 -15.47 -8.56
C ALA A 67 7.24 -14.51 -7.59
N TYR A 68 6.74 -14.98 -6.46
CA TYR A 68 5.95 -14.19 -5.52
C TYR A 68 6.65 -14.06 -4.17
N SER A 69 7.09 -12.87 -3.83
CA SER A 69 7.66 -12.54 -2.52
C SER A 69 7.48 -11.07 -2.19
N GLN A 70 7.65 -10.71 -0.91
CA GLN A 70 7.61 -9.31 -0.50
C GLN A 70 8.74 -8.49 -1.15
N GLN A 71 9.93 -9.06 -1.31
CA GLN A 71 11.03 -8.39 -2.02
C GLN A 71 10.69 -8.19 -3.48
N GLN A 72 10.13 -9.21 -4.15
CA GLN A 72 9.72 -9.09 -5.54
C GLN A 72 8.65 -8.02 -5.74
N ALA A 73 7.72 -7.84 -4.79
CA ALA A 73 6.75 -6.75 -4.86
C ALA A 73 7.42 -5.35 -4.81
N ALA A 74 8.49 -5.20 -4.04
CA ALA A 74 9.29 -3.97 -4.04
C ALA A 74 10.11 -3.82 -5.33
N ASP A 75 10.68 -4.91 -5.83
CA ASP A 75 11.46 -4.95 -7.09
C ASP A 75 10.56 -4.63 -8.29
N ASP A 76 9.28 -5.01 -8.25
CA ASP A 76 8.31 -4.67 -9.31
C ASP A 76 8.05 -3.16 -9.37
N ILE A 77 7.95 -2.47 -8.24
CA ILE A 77 7.85 -1.00 -8.22
C ILE A 77 9.08 -0.40 -8.92
N LYS A 78 10.29 -0.83 -8.53
CA LYS A 78 11.53 -0.39 -9.15
C LYS A 78 11.54 -0.69 -10.65
N GLY A 79 11.13 -1.89 -11.04
CA GLY A 79 11.10 -2.33 -12.45
C GLY A 79 10.15 -1.53 -13.32
N VAL A 80 8.98 -1.12 -12.78
CA VAL A 80 8.05 -0.22 -13.49
C VAL A 80 8.69 1.16 -13.67
N LEU A 81 9.34 1.70 -12.64
CA LEU A 81 10.07 2.98 -12.74
C LEU A 81 11.19 2.91 -13.77
N ASP A 82 11.97 1.82 -13.78
CA ASP A 82 13.05 1.61 -14.75
C ASP A 82 12.52 1.51 -16.18
N HIS A 83 11.41 0.78 -16.39
CA HIS A 83 10.77 0.68 -17.71
C HIS A 83 10.29 2.03 -18.24
N LEU A 84 9.79 2.89 -17.35
CA LEU A 84 9.30 4.23 -17.69
C LEU A 84 10.40 5.31 -17.68
N HIS A 85 11.66 4.91 -17.49
CA HIS A 85 12.83 5.81 -17.39
C HIS A 85 12.67 6.88 -16.29
N ILE A 86 12.08 6.49 -15.16
CA ILE A 86 11.87 7.35 -14.00
C ILE A 86 12.98 7.07 -12.98
N ASP A 87 13.78 8.07 -12.68
CA ASP A 87 14.86 7.95 -11.68
C ASP A 87 14.30 7.87 -10.25
N LYS A 88 13.39 8.78 -9.90
CA LYS A 88 12.75 8.84 -8.58
C LYS A 88 11.27 9.15 -8.70
N ALA A 89 10.48 8.60 -7.77
CA ALA A 89 9.05 8.87 -7.68
C ALA A 89 8.56 9.00 -6.23
N HIS A 90 7.44 9.66 -6.04
CA HIS A 90 6.58 9.44 -4.87
C HIS A 90 5.93 8.07 -5.02
N VAL A 91 5.88 7.28 -3.94
CA VAL A 91 5.34 5.91 -3.97
C VAL A 91 4.23 5.77 -2.94
N CYS A 92 3.01 5.59 -3.41
CA CYS A 92 1.81 5.49 -2.60
C CYS A 92 1.20 4.10 -2.71
N GLY A 93 1.05 3.40 -1.60
CA GLY A 93 0.48 2.05 -1.61
C GLY A 93 -0.49 1.80 -0.47
N LEU A 94 -1.49 0.95 -0.75
CA LEU A 94 -2.49 0.51 0.23
C LEU A 94 -2.27 -0.95 0.59
N SER A 95 -2.32 -1.31 1.87
CA SER A 95 -2.32 -2.68 2.38
C SER A 95 -1.10 -3.49 1.90
N MET A 96 -1.29 -4.49 1.05
CA MET A 96 -0.21 -5.19 0.36
C MET A 96 0.72 -4.21 -0.36
N GLY A 97 0.14 -3.25 -1.08
CA GLY A 97 0.88 -2.16 -1.72
C GLY A 97 1.58 -1.25 -0.72
N GLY A 98 0.98 -0.99 0.45
CA GLY A 98 1.60 -0.25 1.54
C GLY A 98 2.85 -0.96 2.09
N TYR A 99 2.78 -2.28 2.28
CA TYR A 99 3.95 -3.09 2.60
C TYR A 99 5.01 -3.04 1.50
N ALA A 100 4.60 -3.16 0.23
CA ALA A 100 5.53 -3.07 -0.90
C ALA A 100 6.19 -1.68 -0.97
N THR A 101 5.44 -0.61 -0.72
CA THR A 101 5.94 0.77 -0.62
C THR A 101 6.95 0.93 0.50
N LEU A 102 6.67 0.44 1.70
CA LEU A 102 7.64 0.47 2.81
C LEU A 102 8.90 -0.31 2.46
N HIS A 103 8.78 -1.54 1.93
CA HIS A 103 9.91 -2.36 1.53
C HIS A 103 10.72 -1.73 0.40
N PHE A 104 10.08 -1.06 -0.55
CA PHE A 104 10.74 -0.29 -1.59
C PHE A 104 11.61 0.82 -0.98
N GLY A 105 11.04 1.62 -0.08
CA GLY A 105 11.79 2.68 0.62
C GLY A 105 12.94 2.16 1.48
N LEU A 106 12.78 0.97 2.08
CA LEU A 106 13.84 0.32 2.84
C LEU A 106 14.96 -0.29 1.96
N SER A 107 14.65 -0.69 0.71
CA SER A 107 15.58 -1.36 -0.19
C SER A 107 16.21 -0.42 -1.23
N TYR A 108 15.47 0.61 -1.64
CA TYR A 108 15.83 1.56 -2.69
C TYR A 108 15.54 3.01 -2.27
N PRO A 109 16.04 3.47 -1.10
CA PRO A 109 15.72 4.81 -0.59
C PRO A 109 16.11 5.94 -1.56
N GLU A 110 17.14 5.73 -2.37
CA GLU A 110 17.60 6.67 -3.39
C GLU A 110 16.62 6.82 -4.56
N ARG A 111 15.69 5.88 -4.74
CA ARG A 111 14.66 5.89 -5.80
C ARG A 111 13.33 6.50 -5.35
N ALA A 112 13.18 6.80 -4.05
CA ALA A 112 11.99 7.39 -3.49
C ALA A 112 12.14 8.90 -3.27
N LEU A 113 11.15 9.69 -3.71
CA LEU A 113 10.96 11.08 -3.29
C LEU A 113 10.21 11.13 -1.95
N SER A 114 9.19 10.31 -1.81
CA SER A 114 8.46 10.05 -0.56
C SER A 114 7.77 8.68 -0.61
N LEU A 115 7.26 8.26 0.54
CA LEU A 115 6.46 7.04 0.71
C LEU A 115 5.13 7.40 1.37
N GLU A 116 4.02 6.97 0.79
CA GLU A 116 2.68 7.01 1.39
C GLU A 116 2.25 5.57 1.70
N VAL A 117 2.36 5.18 2.96
CA VAL A 117 2.10 3.82 3.45
C VAL A 117 0.72 3.78 4.09
N ALA A 118 -0.27 3.32 3.33
CA ALA A 118 -1.65 3.26 3.79
C ALA A 118 -2.06 1.84 4.18
N GLY A 119 -2.83 1.67 5.27
CA GLY A 119 -3.43 0.42 5.71
C GLY A 119 -2.44 -0.76 5.80
N ALA A 120 -1.19 -0.52 6.21
CA ALA A 120 -0.17 -1.55 6.30
C ALA A 120 0.04 -1.99 7.75
N GLY A 121 -0.22 -3.27 8.01
CA GLY A 121 -0.07 -3.78 9.39
C GLY A 121 -0.58 -5.19 9.60
N TYR A 122 -1.61 -5.59 8.87
CA TYR A 122 -2.31 -6.86 9.06
C TYR A 122 -1.34 -8.05 9.14
N GLY A 123 -1.53 -8.85 10.20
CA GLY A 123 -0.66 -9.98 10.52
C GLY A 123 0.57 -9.62 11.37
N SER A 124 0.75 -8.35 11.78
CA SER A 124 1.90 -7.97 12.61
C SER A 124 1.68 -8.29 14.09
N ASP A 125 0.46 -8.15 14.60
CA ASP A 125 0.12 -8.41 16.00
C ASP A 125 -0.07 -9.91 16.29
N ASP A 126 -0.65 -10.66 15.34
CA ASP A 126 -0.82 -12.11 15.41
C ASP A 126 -0.38 -12.78 14.10
N PRO A 127 0.93 -13.02 13.89
CA PRO A 127 1.44 -13.65 12.67
C PRO A 127 0.92 -15.07 12.44
N GLU A 128 0.73 -15.84 13.51
CA GLU A 128 0.24 -17.22 13.41
C GLU A 128 -1.27 -17.26 13.07
N GLY A 129 -2.07 -16.35 13.64
CA GLY A 129 -3.46 -16.17 13.25
C GLY A 129 -3.59 -15.78 11.80
N HIS A 130 -2.83 -14.76 11.39
CA HIS A 130 -2.78 -14.32 9.99
C HIS A 130 -2.43 -15.45 9.02
N LYS A 131 -1.47 -16.31 9.40
CA LYS A 131 -1.10 -17.45 8.57
C LYS A 131 -2.25 -18.45 8.45
N ARG A 132 -2.92 -18.79 9.56
CA ARG A 132 -4.09 -19.69 9.53
C ARG A 132 -5.21 -19.14 8.65
N ASP A 133 -5.55 -17.87 8.78
CA ASP A 133 -6.58 -17.21 7.97
C ASP A 133 -6.20 -17.17 6.49
N SER A 134 -4.93 -16.89 6.19
CA SER A 134 -4.41 -16.90 4.83
C SER A 134 -4.50 -18.29 4.18
N GLU A 135 -4.21 -19.35 4.93
CA GLU A 135 -4.34 -20.75 4.44
C GLU A 135 -5.80 -21.10 4.11
N VAL A 136 -6.77 -20.59 4.88
CA VAL A 136 -8.21 -20.75 4.56
C VAL A 136 -8.53 -20.04 3.24
N VAL A 137 -8.13 -18.79 3.07
CA VAL A 137 -8.38 -18.00 1.86
C VAL A 137 -7.72 -18.63 0.63
N ILE A 138 -6.45 -19.08 0.75
CA ILE A 138 -5.74 -19.80 -0.33
C ILE A 138 -6.55 -21.02 -0.77
N ARG A 139 -6.96 -21.86 0.18
CA ARG A 139 -7.71 -23.08 -0.13
C ARG A 139 -9.03 -22.78 -0.84
N ARG A 140 -9.71 -21.71 -0.42
CA ARG A 140 -10.94 -21.29 -1.08
C ARG A 140 -10.69 -20.85 -2.54
N PHE A 141 -9.64 -20.07 -2.81
CA PHE A 141 -9.27 -19.72 -4.18
C PHE A 141 -8.99 -20.95 -5.04
N GLU A 142 -8.29 -21.95 -4.48
CA GLU A 142 -7.92 -23.17 -5.19
C GLU A 142 -9.13 -24.12 -5.45
N THR A 143 -10.13 -24.12 -4.56
CA THR A 143 -11.24 -25.10 -4.62
C THR A 143 -12.58 -24.50 -5.04
N GLU A 144 -12.84 -23.25 -4.73
CA GLU A 144 -14.12 -22.57 -4.98
C GLU A 144 -14.03 -21.54 -6.13
N GLY A 145 -12.80 -21.14 -6.49
CA GLY A 145 -12.54 -20.18 -7.56
C GLY A 145 -12.72 -18.73 -7.12
N MET A 146 -12.55 -17.82 -8.11
CA MET A 146 -12.46 -16.39 -7.83
C MET A 146 -13.79 -15.77 -7.43
N GLU A 147 -14.90 -16.13 -8.08
CA GLU A 147 -16.18 -15.49 -7.81
C GLU A 147 -16.64 -15.70 -6.38
N LYS A 148 -16.65 -16.96 -5.90
CA LYS A 148 -17.11 -17.27 -4.52
C LYS A 148 -16.14 -16.75 -3.47
N THR A 149 -14.84 -16.88 -3.71
CA THR A 149 -13.83 -16.47 -2.74
C THR A 149 -13.67 -14.96 -2.71
N GLY A 150 -13.73 -14.28 -3.86
CA GLY A 150 -13.71 -12.83 -3.95
C GLY A 150 -14.93 -12.21 -3.26
N ASP A 151 -16.10 -12.76 -3.48
CA ASP A 151 -17.32 -12.34 -2.77
C ASP A 151 -17.20 -12.52 -1.25
N TYR A 152 -16.75 -13.69 -0.80
CA TYR A 152 -16.47 -13.94 0.62
C TYR A 152 -15.47 -12.92 1.19
N TYR A 153 -14.38 -12.63 0.48
CA TYR A 153 -13.35 -11.69 0.91
C TYR A 153 -13.87 -10.24 0.97
N ALA A 154 -14.69 -9.84 -0.02
CA ALA A 154 -15.30 -8.51 -0.07
C ALA A 154 -16.29 -8.23 1.07
N HIS A 155 -16.85 -9.27 1.68
CA HIS A 155 -17.70 -9.16 2.87
C HIS A 155 -16.93 -9.32 4.19
N GLY A 156 -15.61 -9.35 4.14
CA GLY A 156 -14.77 -9.48 5.34
C GLY A 156 -14.87 -8.25 6.28
N PRO A 157 -14.46 -8.41 7.55
CA PRO A 157 -14.59 -7.36 8.58
C PRO A 157 -13.97 -6.02 8.18
N SER A 158 -12.88 -6.05 7.41
CA SER A 158 -12.17 -4.86 6.95
C SER A 158 -12.91 -4.06 5.86
N ARG A 159 -14.09 -4.51 5.42
CA ARG A 159 -14.88 -3.88 4.34
C ARG A 159 -16.27 -3.41 4.80
N VAL A 160 -16.60 -3.62 6.07
CA VAL A 160 -17.94 -3.27 6.61
C VAL A 160 -18.21 -1.77 6.42
N GLN A 161 -17.26 -0.92 6.78
CA GLN A 161 -17.39 0.53 6.68
C GLN A 161 -17.57 0.98 5.23
N TYR A 162 -16.83 0.38 4.30
CA TYR A 162 -16.95 0.70 2.88
C TYR A 162 -18.35 0.35 2.35
N LEU A 163 -18.83 -0.86 2.66
CA LEU A 163 -20.18 -1.30 2.25
C LEU A 163 -21.29 -0.38 2.82
N GLU A 164 -21.15 0.07 4.07
CA GLU A 164 -22.12 0.96 4.70
C GLU A 164 -22.11 2.37 4.13
N LYS A 165 -20.91 2.92 3.84
CA LYS A 165 -20.75 4.31 3.34
C LYS A 165 -21.09 4.46 1.87
N ASP A 166 -20.59 3.55 1.06
CA ASP A 166 -20.72 3.59 -0.41
C ASP A 166 -21.02 2.19 -0.97
N PRO A 167 -22.27 1.74 -0.92
CA PRO A 167 -22.65 0.42 -1.46
C PRO A 167 -22.38 0.26 -2.96
N LEU A 168 -22.40 1.37 -3.73
CA LEU A 168 -22.09 1.32 -5.18
C LEU A 168 -20.61 1.15 -5.42
N GLY A 169 -19.78 1.95 -4.76
CA GLY A 169 -18.32 1.83 -4.85
C GLY A 169 -17.84 0.49 -4.30
N TRP A 170 -18.43 -0.01 -3.20
CA TRP A 170 -18.15 -1.34 -2.69
C TRP A 170 -18.50 -2.43 -3.72
N LYS A 171 -19.62 -2.28 -4.42
CA LYS A 171 -20.02 -3.22 -5.49
C LYS A 171 -19.01 -3.20 -6.65
N GLU A 172 -18.56 -2.02 -7.07
CA GLU A 172 -17.53 -1.89 -8.11
C GLU A 172 -16.23 -2.57 -7.66
N PHE A 173 -15.78 -2.34 -6.44
CA PHE A 173 -14.64 -3.01 -5.83
C PHE A 173 -14.80 -4.53 -5.82
N ARG A 174 -15.95 -5.04 -5.39
CA ARG A 174 -16.25 -6.47 -5.37
C ARG A 174 -16.23 -7.07 -6.77
N ASP A 175 -16.82 -6.40 -7.75
CA ASP A 175 -16.88 -6.88 -9.13
C ASP A 175 -15.49 -6.89 -9.79
N GLN A 176 -14.63 -5.91 -9.50
CA GLN A 176 -13.22 -5.91 -9.91
C GLN A 176 -12.44 -7.07 -9.29
N LEU A 177 -12.60 -7.30 -8.00
CA LEU A 177 -11.94 -8.41 -7.31
C LEU A 177 -12.32 -9.76 -7.93
N VAL A 178 -13.60 -10.02 -8.16
CA VAL A 178 -14.06 -11.32 -8.72
C VAL A 178 -13.68 -11.51 -10.19
N ALA A 179 -13.35 -10.45 -10.92
CA ALA A 179 -12.81 -10.53 -12.27
C ALA A 179 -11.31 -10.93 -12.30
N GLY A 180 -10.66 -11.01 -11.14
CA GLY A 180 -9.25 -11.34 -11.01
C GLY A 180 -8.93 -12.82 -11.26
N SER A 181 -7.68 -13.22 -10.93
CA SER A 181 -7.19 -14.60 -11.07
C SER A 181 -7.15 -15.31 -9.73
N ALA A 182 -7.91 -16.39 -9.57
CA ALA A 182 -7.86 -17.21 -8.36
C ALA A 182 -6.45 -17.76 -8.10
N GLN A 183 -5.76 -18.22 -9.14
CA GLN A 183 -4.38 -18.69 -9.07
C GLN A 183 -3.42 -17.57 -8.65
N GLY A 184 -3.52 -16.39 -9.28
CA GLY A 184 -2.69 -15.24 -8.96
C GLY A 184 -2.87 -14.79 -7.50
N HIS A 185 -4.13 -14.73 -7.04
CA HIS A 185 -4.43 -14.39 -5.64
C HIS A 185 -3.92 -15.46 -4.66
N ALA A 186 -4.09 -16.75 -4.96
CA ALA A 186 -3.57 -17.83 -4.11
C ALA A 186 -2.04 -17.78 -4.00
N LEU A 187 -1.33 -17.57 -5.13
CA LEU A 187 0.13 -17.46 -5.14
C LEU A 187 0.62 -16.20 -4.43
N THR A 188 -0.05 -15.06 -4.62
CA THR A 188 0.25 -13.80 -3.92
C THR A 188 0.03 -13.94 -2.41
N MET A 189 -1.08 -14.55 -1.98
CA MET A 189 -1.33 -14.81 -0.57
C MET A 189 -0.22 -15.68 0.03
N ARG A 190 0.15 -16.78 -0.65
CA ARG A 190 1.16 -17.74 -0.20
C ARG A 190 2.58 -17.17 -0.19
N GLY A 191 2.95 -16.42 -1.23
CA GLY A 191 4.32 -15.94 -1.44
C GLY A 191 4.60 -14.57 -0.80
N VAL A 192 3.63 -13.67 -0.83
CA VAL A 192 3.77 -12.30 -0.32
C VAL A 192 3.17 -12.18 1.08
N GLN A 193 1.85 -12.38 1.22
CA GLN A 193 1.14 -12.06 2.45
C GLN A 193 1.57 -12.92 3.65
N MET A 194 1.63 -14.24 3.49
CA MET A 194 2.00 -15.16 4.57
C MET A 194 3.47 -15.12 4.96
N LYS A 195 4.35 -14.72 4.04
CA LYS A 195 5.81 -14.78 4.24
C LYS A 195 6.45 -13.43 4.51
N ARG A 196 5.70 -12.34 4.40
CA ARG A 196 6.26 -11.01 4.68
C ARG A 196 6.65 -10.88 6.15
N PRO A 197 7.73 -10.13 6.46
CA PRO A 197 8.07 -9.82 7.84
C PRO A 197 6.98 -8.96 8.48
N THR A 198 6.80 -9.08 9.79
CA THR A 198 5.89 -8.18 10.53
C THR A 198 6.45 -6.76 10.52
N ILE A 199 5.58 -5.75 10.64
CA ILE A 199 6.02 -4.34 10.76
C ILE A 199 6.98 -4.19 11.95
N TYR A 200 6.73 -4.87 13.07
CA TYR A 200 7.57 -4.79 14.26
C TYR A 200 8.99 -5.32 14.03
N SER A 201 9.14 -6.37 13.21
CA SER A 201 10.46 -6.94 12.89
C SER A 201 11.33 -6.03 12.01
N LEU A 202 10.75 -5.01 11.40
CA LEU A 202 11.44 -4.02 10.56
C LEU A 202 11.97 -2.81 11.35
N GLU A 203 11.82 -2.78 12.68
CA GLU A 203 12.18 -1.65 13.53
C GLU A 203 13.57 -1.07 13.22
N ALA A 204 14.59 -1.92 13.22
CA ALA A 204 15.97 -1.47 13.01
C ALA A 204 16.17 -0.77 11.66
N ARG A 205 15.53 -1.27 10.59
CA ARG A 205 15.58 -0.65 9.27
C ARG A 205 14.80 0.65 9.20
N MET A 206 13.61 0.69 9.83
CA MET A 206 12.76 1.88 9.87
C MET A 206 13.39 3.04 10.64
N THR A 207 14.18 2.78 11.68
CA THR A 207 14.87 3.83 12.42
C THR A 207 15.97 4.54 11.61
N LEU A 208 16.42 3.92 10.53
CA LEU A 208 17.42 4.46 9.60
C LEU A 208 16.80 5.06 8.33
N LEU A 209 15.48 4.95 8.16
CA LEU A 209 14.80 5.44 6.97
C LEU A 209 14.66 6.96 7.02
N GLU A 210 15.35 7.66 6.11
CA GLU A 210 15.33 9.12 5.99
C GLU A 210 14.39 9.63 4.88
N VAL A 211 13.77 8.74 4.11
CA VAL A 211 12.79 9.12 3.07
C VAL A 211 11.54 9.71 3.76
N PRO A 212 11.07 10.90 3.35
CA PRO A 212 9.80 11.43 3.82
C PRO A 212 8.69 10.40 3.73
N THR A 213 7.98 10.16 4.82
CA THR A 213 6.97 9.09 4.89
C THR A 213 5.67 9.61 5.48
N LEU A 214 4.54 9.36 4.82
CA LEU A 214 3.20 9.54 5.37
C LEU A 214 2.57 8.17 5.64
N ILE A 215 2.10 7.96 6.85
CA ILE A 215 1.35 6.77 7.23
C ILE A 215 -0.11 7.17 7.29
N VAL A 216 -0.99 6.41 6.63
CA VAL A 216 -2.44 6.66 6.62
C VAL A 216 -3.16 5.39 7.04
N THR A 217 -4.08 5.48 8.00
CA THR A 217 -4.91 4.34 8.43
C THR A 217 -6.32 4.79 8.79
N GLY A 218 -7.30 3.92 8.66
CA GLY A 218 -8.62 4.13 9.24
C GLY A 218 -8.60 3.82 10.74
N ASP A 219 -9.42 4.50 11.53
CA ASP A 219 -9.54 4.22 12.97
C ASP A 219 -10.30 2.93 13.29
N GLU A 220 -10.99 2.37 12.30
CA GLU A 220 -11.67 1.08 12.36
C GLU A 220 -10.96 -0.02 11.55
N ASP A 221 -9.74 0.25 11.06
CA ASP A 221 -8.82 -0.75 10.49
C ASP A 221 -7.94 -1.34 11.61
N GLU A 222 -8.58 -2.05 12.54
CA GLU A 222 -7.98 -2.55 13.78
C GLU A 222 -6.62 -3.24 13.57
N PRO A 223 -6.44 -4.14 12.57
CA PRO A 223 -5.16 -4.82 12.37
C PRO A 223 -4.02 -3.91 11.88
N CYS A 224 -4.31 -2.68 11.47
CA CYS A 224 -3.33 -1.75 10.93
C CYS A 224 -3.11 -0.52 11.81
N LEU A 225 -3.96 -0.27 12.82
CA LEU A 225 -3.90 0.92 13.66
C LEU A 225 -2.63 0.94 14.51
N GLU A 226 -2.40 -0.07 15.35
CA GLU A 226 -1.20 -0.17 16.18
C GLU A 226 0.10 -0.27 15.37
N PRO A 227 0.19 -1.09 14.29
CA PRO A 227 1.34 -1.07 13.38
C PRO A 227 1.59 0.31 12.75
N GLY A 228 0.53 1.06 12.40
CA GLY A 228 0.64 2.43 11.90
C GLY A 228 1.25 3.39 12.93
N ILE A 229 0.78 3.33 14.17
CA ILE A 229 1.34 4.09 15.30
C ILE A 229 2.80 3.71 15.55
N PHE A 230 3.12 2.41 15.47
CA PHE A 230 4.48 1.92 15.62
C PHE A 230 5.41 2.47 14.53
N MET A 231 5.03 2.38 13.25
CA MET A 231 5.79 2.97 12.14
C MET A 231 6.04 4.46 12.37
N LYS A 232 5.01 5.22 12.80
CA LYS A 232 5.13 6.64 13.13
C LYS A 232 6.16 6.90 14.22
N ARG A 233 6.26 6.03 15.20
CA ARG A 233 7.23 6.17 16.31
C ARG A 233 8.66 5.85 15.88
N LYS A 234 8.84 4.95 14.89
CA LYS A 234 10.14 4.41 14.48
C LYS A 234 10.76 5.13 13.29
N ILE A 235 9.97 5.58 12.31
CA ILE A 235 10.47 6.30 11.14
C ILE A 235 10.65 7.78 11.49
N PRO A 236 11.90 8.31 11.47
CA PRO A 236 12.20 9.68 11.95
C PRO A 236 11.52 10.78 11.15
N THR A 237 11.28 10.52 9.86
CA THR A 237 10.72 11.46 8.87
C THR A 237 9.22 11.24 8.64
N SER A 238 8.54 10.46 9.49
CA SER A 238 7.13 10.12 9.24
C SER A 238 6.13 11.13 9.80
N GLY A 239 4.98 11.24 9.11
CA GLY A 239 3.69 11.75 9.59
C GLY A 239 2.68 10.63 9.76
N LEU A 240 1.62 10.85 10.54
CA LEU A 240 0.50 9.90 10.70
C LEU A 240 -0.81 10.65 10.52
N VAL A 241 -1.67 10.07 9.70
CA VAL A 241 -3.08 10.44 9.54
C VAL A 241 -3.93 9.25 9.90
N VAL A 242 -4.90 9.46 10.79
CA VAL A 242 -5.92 8.47 11.13
C VAL A 242 -7.26 9.04 10.68
N LEU A 243 -7.94 8.36 9.76
CA LEU A 243 -9.24 8.79 9.23
C LEU A 243 -10.36 8.23 10.09
N PRO A 244 -11.27 9.09 10.61
CA PRO A 244 -12.32 8.65 11.51
C PRO A 244 -13.39 7.85 10.78
N LYS A 245 -13.95 6.84 11.48
CA LYS A 245 -15.02 5.98 10.97
C LYS A 245 -14.68 5.30 9.64
N THR A 246 -13.40 4.96 9.45
CA THR A 246 -12.87 4.45 8.20
C THR A 246 -12.22 3.09 8.43
N GLY A 247 -12.55 2.12 7.58
CA GLY A 247 -11.95 0.80 7.58
C GLY A 247 -10.66 0.76 6.75
N HIS A 248 -10.48 -0.35 6.05
CA HIS A 248 -9.20 -0.67 5.39
C HIS A 248 -8.97 0.03 4.05
N ALA A 249 -10.03 0.20 3.24
CA ALA A 249 -9.92 0.79 1.90
C ALA A 249 -9.93 2.33 1.96
N VAL A 250 -9.04 2.92 2.76
CA VAL A 250 -9.04 4.36 3.08
C VAL A 250 -9.08 5.29 1.87
N ASN A 251 -8.49 4.88 0.73
CA ASN A 251 -8.48 5.63 -0.52
C ASN A 251 -9.83 5.59 -1.27
N LEU A 252 -10.64 4.58 -1.03
CA LEU A 252 -11.96 4.39 -1.63
C LEU A 252 -13.09 4.83 -0.70
N GLU A 253 -12.94 4.56 0.61
CA GLU A 253 -13.93 4.92 1.62
C GLU A 253 -14.01 6.43 1.87
N GLU A 254 -12.85 7.09 1.90
CA GLU A 254 -12.72 8.54 2.15
C GLU A 254 -11.77 9.19 1.12
N PRO A 255 -12.12 9.14 -0.19
CA PRO A 255 -11.21 9.57 -1.25
C PRO A 255 -10.79 11.03 -1.12
N ASP A 256 -11.69 11.93 -0.72
CA ASP A 256 -11.38 13.35 -0.58
C ASP A 256 -10.43 13.63 0.58
N ALA A 257 -10.68 13.00 1.74
CA ALA A 257 -9.83 13.13 2.93
C ALA A 257 -8.44 12.53 2.68
N PHE A 258 -8.40 11.34 2.06
CA PHE A 258 -7.17 10.69 1.65
C PHE A 258 -6.37 11.56 0.67
N ASN A 259 -7.00 12.02 -0.41
CA ASN A 259 -6.38 12.84 -1.42
C ASN A 259 -5.83 14.14 -0.84
N ARG A 260 -6.57 14.77 0.07
CA ARG A 260 -6.14 16.01 0.73
C ARG A 260 -4.92 15.77 1.62
N ALA A 261 -4.93 14.73 2.43
CA ALA A 261 -3.81 14.40 3.30
C ALA A 261 -2.53 14.10 2.50
N VAL A 262 -2.65 13.33 1.43
CA VAL A 262 -1.53 13.02 0.53
C VAL A 262 -1.05 14.27 -0.20
N LEU A 263 -1.94 15.12 -0.73
CA LEU A 263 -1.54 16.34 -1.43
C LEU A 263 -0.79 17.32 -0.54
N ASP A 264 -1.27 17.52 0.69
CA ASP A 264 -0.61 18.42 1.66
C ASP A 264 0.78 17.91 2.02
N PHE A 265 0.93 16.58 2.16
CA PHE A 265 2.22 15.93 2.36
C PHE A 265 3.16 16.11 1.18
N LEU A 266 2.73 15.73 -0.04
CA LEU A 266 3.53 15.86 -1.27
C LEU A 266 3.97 17.30 -1.48
N THR A 267 3.07 18.28 -1.30
CA THR A 267 3.39 19.71 -1.42
C THR A 267 4.50 20.13 -0.44
N ALA A 268 4.47 19.61 0.79
CA ALA A 268 5.52 19.90 1.77
C ALA A 268 6.86 19.24 1.42
N VAL A 269 6.81 18.01 0.86
CA VAL A 269 8.01 17.31 0.38
C VAL A 269 8.64 18.02 -0.79
N ASP A 270 7.85 18.36 -1.84
CA ASP A 270 8.31 19.02 -3.04
C ASP A 270 8.93 20.40 -2.74
N ALA A 271 8.38 21.10 -1.74
CA ALA A 271 8.93 22.35 -1.24
C ALA A 271 10.17 22.20 -0.32
N GLY A 272 10.66 20.97 -0.07
CA GLY A 272 11.77 20.69 0.88
C GLY A 272 11.45 21.05 2.33
N ARG A 273 10.16 21.08 2.70
CA ARG A 273 9.69 21.49 4.03
C ARG A 273 9.36 20.32 4.95
N TRP A 274 9.29 19.09 4.46
CA TRP A 274 9.06 17.92 5.26
C TRP A 274 10.37 17.46 5.91
N ARG A 275 10.55 17.81 7.19
CA ARG A 275 11.80 17.60 7.91
C ARG A 275 11.69 16.44 8.90
N ARG A 276 12.83 15.88 9.25
CA ARG A 276 12.97 14.92 10.35
C ARG A 276 12.38 15.50 11.65
N ARG A 277 11.71 14.65 12.40
CA ARG A 277 11.16 15.00 13.72
C ARG A 277 12.29 15.44 14.67
N ARG A 278 12.10 16.57 15.31
CA ARG A 278 13.07 17.08 16.28
C ARG A 278 13.10 16.18 17.52
N PRO A 279 14.28 15.85 18.07
CA PRO A 279 14.41 15.06 19.30
C PRO A 279 13.63 15.64 20.47
N ASP A 280 13.58 16.96 20.60
CA ASP A 280 12.86 17.65 21.66
C ASP A 280 11.37 17.29 21.69
N SER A 281 10.77 17.03 20.54
CA SER A 281 9.36 16.65 20.41
C SER A 281 9.06 15.20 20.83
N LEU A 282 10.10 14.41 21.15
CA LEU A 282 9.97 13.06 21.71
C LEU A 282 9.80 13.04 23.23
N ALA A 283 10.00 14.18 23.89
CA ALA A 283 9.81 14.29 25.32
C ALA A 283 8.36 13.99 25.71
N LYS A 284 8.18 13.19 26.79
CA LYS A 284 6.85 12.90 27.33
C LYS A 284 6.27 14.08 28.13
N SER A 285 7.11 15.06 28.51
CA SER A 285 6.68 16.27 29.18
C SER A 285 6.36 17.37 28.15
N GLY A 286 5.24 18.06 28.34
CA GLY A 286 4.90 19.26 27.58
C GLY A 286 5.67 20.52 28.00
N ILE A 287 6.54 20.42 28.99
CA ILE A 287 7.31 21.53 29.55
C ILE A 287 8.79 21.30 29.28
N LEU A 288 9.48 22.33 28.80
CA LEU A 288 10.94 22.28 28.65
C LEU A 288 11.59 21.95 30.00
N PRO A 289 12.55 21.00 30.05
CA PRO A 289 13.34 20.83 31.27
C PRO A 289 14.04 22.14 31.61
N ALA A 290 14.08 22.48 32.92
CA ALA A 290 14.84 23.64 33.35
C ALA A 290 16.27 23.57 32.79
N ALA A 291 16.75 24.67 32.25
CA ALA A 291 18.13 24.75 31.77
C ALA A 291 19.06 24.33 32.90
N ARG A 292 19.89 23.32 32.69
CA ARG A 292 20.94 22.91 33.61
C ARG A 292 22.07 23.89 33.56
#